data_c727bb3c89e60c51336985e10e35023c
#
_entry.id   c727bb3c89e60c51336985e10e35023c
#
_cell.length_a   1.000
_cell.length_b   1.000
_cell.length_c   1.000
_cell.angle_alpha   90.00
_cell.angle_beta   90.00
_cell.angle_gamma   90.00
#
_symmetry.space_group_name_H-M   'P 1'
#
loop_
_entity.id
_entity.type
_entity.pdbx_description
1 polymer ?
#
loop_
_entity_poly.entity_id
_entity_poly.type
_entity_poly.pdbx_seq_one_letter_code
_entity_poly.pdbx_strand_id
1 'polypeptide(L)'
;MSAKINDMYYAYSAIEDIKEKGEYGGVVTTIMKYLLEEGIVDGVVGVTQGHDIYDGVPTLITDPADVIKTAGSIHCGTLNIAKFVSKYLDGARYMKLAVACKPCDAMTIRELMKKGKIIEDNVIMIGVNCGGTMSPVPTMNMIRDVYDLDPKDVIKEEIAKGKLIMETADGEK
;
A
#
# COMPACT_ATOMS: atom_id res chain seq x y z
N MET A 1 -17.42 7.64 20.00
CA MET A 1 -17.08 6.33 20.60
C MET A 1 -15.58 6.14 20.46
N SER A 2 -14.87 5.76 21.53
CA SER A 2 -13.44 5.41 21.41
C SER A 2 -13.31 3.94 21.02
N ALA A 3 -12.56 3.63 19.97
CA ALA A 3 -12.23 2.28 19.59
C ALA A 3 -11.36 1.61 20.69
N LYS A 4 -11.59 0.35 20.96
CA LYS A 4 -10.84 -0.45 21.92
C LYS A 4 -10.02 -1.50 21.19
N ILE A 5 -9.00 -2.03 21.84
CA ILE A 5 -8.21 -3.15 21.31
C ILE A 5 -9.17 -4.33 21.05
N ASN A 6 -9.04 -4.94 19.86
CA ASN A 6 -9.87 -6.03 19.33
C ASN A 6 -11.30 -5.64 18.91
N ASP A 7 -11.69 -4.37 18.92
CA ASP A 7 -12.92 -3.97 18.26
C ASP A 7 -12.78 -4.16 16.73
N MET A 8 -13.87 -4.62 16.12
CA MET A 8 -13.96 -4.80 14.66
C MET A 8 -15.03 -3.89 14.10
N TYR A 9 -14.69 -3.19 13.01
CA TYR A 9 -15.58 -2.26 12.34
C TYR A 9 -15.60 -2.50 10.84
N TYR A 10 -16.76 -2.30 10.22
CA TYR A 10 -16.82 -2.05 8.78
C TYR A 10 -16.68 -0.54 8.57
N ALA A 11 -15.74 -0.15 7.74
CA ALA A 11 -15.45 1.24 7.49
C ALA A 11 -15.10 1.51 6.02
N TYR A 12 -15.40 2.72 5.57
CA TYR A 12 -15.02 3.22 4.26
C TYR A 12 -14.72 4.73 4.37
N SER A 13 -14.03 5.26 3.37
CA SER A 13 -13.72 6.69 3.30
C SER A 13 -15.00 7.51 3.14
N ALA A 14 -15.08 8.63 3.86
CA ALA A 14 -16.09 9.67 3.63
C ALA A 14 -15.69 10.59 2.45
N ILE A 15 -14.46 10.48 1.96
CA ILE A 15 -13.94 11.23 0.80
C ILE A 15 -14.18 10.37 -0.43
N GLU A 16 -15.09 10.81 -1.31
CA GLU A 16 -15.58 10.00 -2.42
C GLU A 16 -14.46 9.58 -3.36
N ASP A 17 -13.57 10.49 -3.75
CA ASP A 17 -12.42 10.19 -4.63
C ASP A 17 -11.51 9.09 -4.05
N ILE A 18 -11.29 9.09 -2.73
CA ILE A 18 -10.49 8.05 -2.06
C ILE A 18 -11.26 6.73 -1.99
N LYS A 19 -12.55 6.79 -1.76
CA LYS A 19 -13.42 5.62 -1.69
C LYS A 19 -13.52 4.93 -3.04
N GLU A 20 -13.69 5.68 -4.13
CA GLU A 20 -13.76 5.16 -5.49
C GLU A 20 -12.44 4.54 -5.97
N LYS A 21 -11.30 5.19 -5.67
CA LYS A 21 -9.97 4.67 -6.01
C LYS A 21 -9.52 3.53 -5.11
N GLY A 22 -10.05 3.44 -3.89
CA GLY A 22 -9.71 2.40 -2.93
C GLY A 22 -10.36 1.07 -3.27
N GLU A 23 -9.57 0.00 -3.34
CA GLU A 23 -10.08 -1.34 -3.65
C GLU A 23 -11.15 -1.84 -2.65
N TYR A 24 -10.99 -1.51 -1.38
CA TYR A 24 -11.93 -1.87 -0.30
C TYR A 24 -12.35 -0.63 0.51
N GLY A 25 -12.78 0.43 -0.17
CA GLY A 25 -13.35 1.64 0.45
C GLY A 25 -12.34 2.67 1.00
N GLY A 26 -11.04 2.53 0.74
CA GLY A 26 -10.06 3.60 0.94
C GLY A 26 -9.70 3.96 2.39
N VAL A 27 -9.97 3.09 3.37
CA VAL A 27 -9.78 3.40 4.81
C VAL A 27 -8.31 3.69 5.14
N VAL A 28 -7.36 2.90 4.62
CA VAL A 28 -5.92 3.09 4.88
C VAL A 28 -5.45 4.46 4.39
N THR A 29 -5.81 4.81 3.16
CA THR A 29 -5.49 6.11 2.56
C THR A 29 -6.09 7.26 3.37
N THR A 30 -7.33 7.12 3.84
CA THR A 30 -8.00 8.11 4.69
C THR A 30 -7.29 8.28 6.03
N ILE A 31 -6.88 7.19 6.67
CA ILE A 31 -6.12 7.24 7.94
C ILE A 31 -4.78 7.96 7.72
N MET A 32 -4.05 7.63 6.66
CA MET A 32 -2.78 8.30 6.35
C MET A 32 -2.98 9.80 6.12
N LYS A 33 -4.00 10.17 5.35
CA LYS A 33 -4.35 11.58 5.10
C LYS A 33 -4.66 12.32 6.42
N TYR A 34 -5.50 11.75 7.25
CA TYR A 34 -5.86 12.31 8.56
C TYR A 34 -4.63 12.53 9.46
N LEU A 35 -3.73 11.55 9.53
CA LEU A 35 -2.53 11.65 10.37
C LEU A 35 -1.60 12.79 9.93
N LEU A 36 -1.54 13.08 8.63
CA LEU A 36 -0.82 14.24 8.08
C LEU A 36 -1.56 15.55 8.36
N GLU A 37 -2.86 15.62 8.11
CA GLU A 37 -3.68 16.83 8.30
C GLU A 37 -3.67 17.29 9.75
N GLU A 38 -3.70 16.36 10.71
CA GLU A 38 -3.65 16.66 12.15
C GLU A 38 -2.21 16.88 12.67
N GLY A 39 -1.20 16.79 11.80
CA GLY A 39 0.20 16.94 12.21
C GLY A 39 0.67 15.89 13.22
N ILE A 40 0.03 14.72 13.23
CA ILE A 40 0.41 13.58 14.10
C ILE A 40 1.70 12.94 13.60
N VAL A 41 1.91 12.99 12.28
CA VAL A 41 3.12 12.54 11.59
C VAL A 41 3.60 13.61 10.61
N ASP A 42 4.91 13.59 10.31
CA ASP A 42 5.54 14.48 9.34
C ASP A 42 5.43 13.93 7.91
N GLY A 43 5.21 12.62 7.78
CA GLY A 43 5.09 11.96 6.49
C GLY A 43 4.38 10.62 6.59
N VAL A 44 3.83 10.17 5.47
CA VAL A 44 3.28 8.82 5.32
C VAL A 44 4.04 8.06 4.25
N VAL A 45 4.21 6.76 4.47
CA VAL A 45 4.85 5.85 3.52
C VAL A 45 3.82 4.84 3.04
N GLY A 46 3.59 4.88 1.75
CA GLY A 46 2.73 3.95 1.04
C GLY A 46 3.38 3.47 -0.25
N VAL A 47 2.58 2.85 -1.09
CA VAL A 47 2.97 2.44 -2.44
C VAL A 47 2.17 3.27 -3.43
N THR A 48 2.84 3.85 -4.41
CA THR A 48 2.22 4.50 -5.56
C THR A 48 2.49 3.68 -6.81
N GLN A 49 1.65 3.82 -7.80
CA GLN A 49 1.92 3.26 -9.12
C GLN A 49 3.02 4.07 -9.80
N GLY A 50 4.00 3.38 -10.35
CA GLY A 50 5.06 3.96 -11.17
C GLY A 50 4.65 4.04 -12.64
N HIS A 51 5.40 3.36 -13.53
CA HIS A 51 5.15 3.40 -14.96
C HIS A 51 3.83 2.71 -15.35
N ASP A 52 3.54 1.58 -14.73
CA ASP A 52 2.35 0.78 -14.99
C ASP A 52 1.86 0.06 -13.72
N ILE A 53 0.86 -0.80 -13.85
CA ILE A 53 0.29 -1.58 -12.73
C ILE A 53 1.25 -2.62 -12.15
N TYR A 54 2.34 -2.95 -12.84
CA TYR A 54 3.37 -3.89 -12.40
C TYR A 54 4.53 -3.18 -11.68
N ASP A 55 4.56 -1.85 -11.71
CA ASP A 55 5.60 -1.02 -11.11
C ASP A 55 5.06 -0.30 -9.85
N GLY A 56 5.16 -0.97 -8.72
CA GLY A 56 4.86 -0.35 -7.44
C GLY A 56 6.08 0.37 -6.87
N VAL A 57 5.92 1.63 -6.47
CA VAL A 57 7.00 2.47 -5.94
C VAL A 57 6.74 2.83 -4.47
N PRO A 58 7.60 2.42 -3.52
CA PRO A 58 7.55 2.92 -2.16
C PRO A 58 7.76 4.43 -2.17
N THR A 59 6.82 5.18 -1.62
CA THR A 59 6.81 6.64 -1.71
C THR A 59 6.59 7.27 -0.35
N LEU A 60 7.40 8.27 -0.03
CA LEU A 60 7.15 9.19 1.08
C LEU A 60 6.27 10.33 0.58
N ILE A 61 5.19 10.58 1.30
CA ILE A 61 4.26 11.68 1.02
C ILE A 61 4.18 12.56 2.27
N THR A 62 4.35 13.86 2.07
CA THR A 62 4.30 14.88 3.13
C THR A 62 3.16 15.87 2.93
N ASP A 63 2.57 15.92 1.73
CA ASP A 63 1.38 16.71 1.44
C ASP A 63 0.11 15.83 1.55
N PRO A 64 -0.84 16.17 2.43
CA PRO A 64 -2.10 15.44 2.54
C PRO A 64 -2.89 15.33 1.24
N ALA A 65 -2.76 16.28 0.32
CA ALA A 65 -3.43 16.25 -0.98
C ALA A 65 -2.91 15.11 -1.88
N ASP A 66 -1.64 14.74 -1.71
CA ASP A 66 -0.97 13.72 -2.51
C ASP A 66 -1.22 12.29 -2.01
N VAL A 67 -1.77 12.12 -0.81
CA VAL A 67 -2.01 10.78 -0.22
C VAL A 67 -2.93 9.92 -1.09
N ILE A 68 -3.83 10.55 -1.85
CA ILE A 68 -4.71 9.84 -2.80
C ILE A 68 -3.95 9.04 -3.85
N LYS A 69 -2.69 9.36 -4.11
CA LYS A 69 -1.82 8.59 -5.03
C LYS A 69 -1.51 7.17 -4.53
N THR A 70 -1.75 6.90 -3.24
CA THR A 70 -1.60 5.58 -2.63
C THR A 70 -2.90 4.77 -2.59
N ALA A 71 -4.01 5.32 -3.09
CA ALA A 71 -5.29 4.62 -3.13
C ALA A 71 -5.27 3.52 -4.19
N GLY A 72 -5.87 2.39 -3.87
CA GLY A 72 -5.85 1.19 -4.69
C GLY A 72 -4.85 0.17 -4.18
N SER A 73 -4.74 -0.95 -4.88
CA SER A 73 -3.81 -2.03 -4.56
C SER A 73 -3.02 -2.45 -5.79
N ILE A 74 -1.74 -2.75 -5.60
CA ILE A 74 -0.86 -3.31 -6.62
C ILE A 74 -0.53 -4.74 -6.19
N HIS A 75 -1.08 -5.72 -6.89
CA HIS A 75 -0.92 -7.13 -6.56
C HIS A 75 0.31 -7.77 -7.21
N CYS A 76 0.76 -7.22 -8.32
CA CYS A 76 1.92 -7.70 -9.09
C CYS A 76 3.17 -6.87 -8.85
N GLY A 77 3.50 -6.63 -7.59
CA GLY A 77 4.71 -5.90 -7.19
C GLY A 77 5.32 -6.47 -5.92
N THR A 78 6.56 -6.94 -5.99
CA THR A 78 7.31 -7.40 -4.81
C THR A 78 8.07 -6.24 -4.18
N LEU A 79 7.46 -5.57 -3.22
CA LEU A 79 8.02 -4.41 -2.55
C LEU A 79 8.37 -4.71 -1.10
N ASN A 80 9.44 -4.11 -0.61
CA ASN A 80 9.84 -4.13 0.80
C ASN A 80 9.87 -2.70 1.36
N ILE A 81 8.79 -2.31 2.01
CA ILE A 81 8.62 -0.99 2.64
C ILE A 81 9.62 -0.80 3.78
N ALA A 82 9.92 -1.85 4.53
CA ALA A 82 10.88 -1.76 5.64
C ALA A 82 12.29 -1.36 5.16
N LYS A 83 12.71 -1.85 3.98
CA LYS A 83 13.98 -1.45 3.37
C LYS A 83 13.95 0.04 2.98
N PHE A 84 12.83 0.52 2.47
CA PHE A 84 12.66 1.92 2.12
C PHE A 84 12.79 2.81 3.36
N VAL A 85 12.05 2.52 4.43
CA VAL A 85 12.14 3.27 5.70
C VAL A 85 13.55 3.23 6.28
N SER A 86 14.19 2.07 6.34
CA SER A 86 15.49 1.94 7.01
C SER A 86 16.64 2.56 6.23
N LYS A 87 16.63 2.49 4.89
CA LYS A 87 17.76 2.94 4.05
C LYS A 87 17.58 4.33 3.48
N TYR A 88 16.38 4.64 3.02
CA TYR A 88 16.15 5.90 2.28
C TYR A 88 15.57 6.99 3.17
N LEU A 89 14.96 6.62 4.30
CA LEU A 89 14.43 7.56 5.29
C LEU A 89 15.22 7.51 6.62
N ASP A 90 16.46 7.04 6.57
CA ASP A 90 17.38 6.94 7.72
C ASP A 90 16.74 6.35 8.99
N GLY A 91 15.89 5.33 8.81
CA GLY A 91 15.18 4.68 9.91
C GLY A 91 14.23 5.59 10.67
N ALA A 92 13.64 6.57 10.02
CA ALA A 92 12.75 7.57 10.61
C ALA A 92 13.42 8.42 11.71
N ARG A 93 14.73 8.66 11.61
CA ARG A 93 15.50 9.37 12.65
C ARG A 93 15.06 10.82 12.82
N TYR A 94 14.70 11.49 11.73
CA TYR A 94 14.45 12.93 11.69
C TYR A 94 13.00 13.30 11.42
N MET A 95 12.12 12.32 11.33
CA MET A 95 10.70 12.56 11.05
C MET A 95 9.83 11.46 11.62
N LYS A 96 8.63 11.80 12.02
CA LYS A 96 7.63 10.84 12.45
C LYS A 96 6.82 10.37 11.24
N LEU A 97 6.75 9.05 11.06
CA LEU A 97 6.15 8.43 9.89
C LEU A 97 4.95 7.56 10.25
N ALA A 98 3.90 7.61 9.42
CA ALA A 98 2.94 6.52 9.36
C ALA A 98 3.25 5.64 8.15
N VAL A 99 3.29 4.33 8.33
CA VAL A 99 3.73 3.38 7.32
C VAL A 99 2.64 2.32 7.09
N ALA A 100 2.12 2.24 5.87
CA ALA A 100 1.22 1.16 5.47
C ALA A 100 2.02 -0.13 5.30
N CYS A 101 1.77 -1.12 6.15
CA CYS A 101 2.61 -2.31 6.30
C CYS A 101 1.82 -3.59 6.00
N LYS A 102 2.29 -4.37 5.04
CA LYS A 102 1.94 -5.80 4.94
C LYS A 102 2.54 -6.56 6.13
N PRO A 103 2.07 -7.77 6.48
CA PRO A 103 2.61 -8.55 7.58
C PRO A 103 4.13 -8.74 7.51
N CYS A 104 4.67 -9.00 6.32
CA CYS A 104 6.12 -9.15 6.12
C CYS A 104 6.89 -7.84 6.36
N ASP A 105 6.33 -6.69 5.97
CA ASP A 105 6.92 -5.38 6.24
C ASP A 105 6.91 -5.07 7.75
N ALA A 106 5.78 -5.29 8.41
CA ALA A 106 5.63 -5.06 9.85
C ALA A 106 6.60 -5.91 10.68
N MET A 107 6.75 -7.18 10.35
CA MET A 107 7.73 -8.07 10.98
C MET A 107 9.16 -7.55 10.77
N THR A 108 9.51 -7.16 9.55
CA THR A 108 10.85 -6.64 9.23
C THR A 108 11.11 -5.32 9.94
N ILE A 109 10.15 -4.39 9.96
CA ILE A 109 10.27 -3.11 10.67
C ILE A 109 10.54 -3.36 12.16
N ARG A 110 9.78 -4.25 12.80
CA ARG A 110 9.98 -4.58 14.21
C ARG A 110 11.37 -5.17 14.49
N GLU A 111 11.87 -6.03 13.62
CA GLU A 111 13.24 -6.56 13.76
C GLU A 111 14.32 -5.47 13.56
N LEU A 112 14.07 -4.53 12.66
CA LEU A 112 14.97 -3.38 12.47
C LEU A 112 14.92 -2.39 13.63
N MET A 113 13.77 -2.21 14.27
CA MET A 113 13.62 -1.45 15.52
C MET A 113 14.45 -2.07 16.65
N LYS A 114 14.34 -3.38 16.88
CA LYS A 114 15.15 -4.10 17.88
C LYS A 114 16.66 -3.96 17.64
N LYS A 115 17.08 -3.80 16.38
CA LYS A 115 18.48 -3.58 16.00
C LYS A 115 18.90 -2.12 15.98
N GLY A 116 18.04 -1.19 16.40
CA GLY A 116 18.30 0.26 16.37
C GLY A 116 18.47 0.84 14.99
N LYS A 117 17.95 0.17 13.95
CA LYS A 117 17.98 0.63 12.54
C LYS A 117 16.76 1.45 12.14
N ILE A 118 15.71 1.37 12.92
CA ILE A 118 14.50 2.19 12.81
C ILE A 118 14.17 2.70 14.21
N ILE A 119 13.82 3.97 14.33
CA ILE A 119 13.45 4.59 15.60
C ILE A 119 11.98 4.28 15.87
N GLU A 120 11.72 3.46 16.90
CA GLU A 120 10.38 2.94 17.20
C GLU A 120 9.38 4.06 17.49
N ASP A 121 9.77 5.05 18.31
CA ASP A 121 8.91 6.17 18.72
C ASP A 121 8.48 7.06 17.55
N ASN A 122 9.17 6.96 16.43
CA ASN A 122 8.91 7.76 15.22
C ASN A 122 8.11 7.01 14.15
N VAL A 123 7.65 5.78 14.40
CA VAL A 123 6.94 5.01 13.39
C VAL A 123 5.59 4.50 13.90
N ILE A 124 4.52 4.94 13.24
CA ILE A 124 3.18 4.39 13.39
C ILE A 124 2.96 3.39 12.25
N MET A 125 2.77 2.12 12.60
CA MET A 125 2.47 1.08 11.61
C MET A 125 0.96 0.94 11.41
N ILE A 126 0.50 1.09 10.17
CA ILE A 126 -0.87 0.81 9.74
C ILE A 126 -0.86 -0.57 9.08
N GLY A 127 -1.32 -1.60 9.81
CA GLY A 127 -1.35 -2.97 9.31
C GLY A 127 -2.38 -3.16 8.20
N VAL A 128 -1.94 -3.67 7.06
CA VAL A 128 -2.80 -4.06 5.92
C VAL A 128 -2.79 -5.56 5.77
N ASN A 129 -3.96 -6.15 5.60
CA ASN A 129 -4.03 -7.58 5.28
C ASN A 129 -3.42 -7.85 3.90
N CYS A 130 -2.78 -9.01 3.74
CA CYS A 130 -2.13 -9.36 2.48
C CYS A 130 -2.21 -10.87 2.28
N GLY A 131 -2.86 -11.28 1.20
CA GLY A 131 -2.96 -12.69 0.79
C GLY A 131 -1.76 -13.19 -0.03
N GLY A 132 -0.83 -12.30 -0.37
CA GLY A 132 0.34 -12.59 -1.21
C GLY A 132 0.54 -11.53 -2.27
N THR A 133 1.59 -11.71 -3.07
CA THR A 133 1.89 -10.85 -4.21
C THR A 133 2.59 -11.68 -5.29
N MET A 134 2.44 -11.31 -6.53
CA MET A 134 3.10 -11.96 -7.66
C MET A 134 4.27 -11.10 -8.17
N SER A 135 5.27 -11.77 -8.73
CA SER A 135 6.36 -11.03 -9.36
C SER A 135 5.92 -10.49 -10.73
N PRO A 136 6.30 -9.26 -11.11
CA PRO A 136 5.87 -8.62 -12.36
C PRO A 136 6.12 -9.49 -13.61
N VAL A 137 7.34 -9.97 -13.80
CA VAL A 137 7.71 -10.72 -15.02
C VAL A 137 6.93 -12.03 -15.17
N PRO A 138 6.85 -12.92 -14.15
CA PRO A 138 5.97 -14.09 -14.23
C PRO A 138 4.51 -13.75 -14.49
N THR A 139 4.01 -12.65 -13.91
CA THR A 139 2.63 -12.23 -14.12
C THR A 139 2.39 -11.79 -15.56
N MET A 140 3.25 -10.95 -16.12
CA MET A 140 3.15 -10.53 -17.52
C MET A 140 3.21 -11.73 -18.48
N ASN A 141 4.06 -12.72 -18.18
CA ASN A 141 4.11 -13.96 -19.00
C ASN A 141 2.81 -14.75 -18.88
N MET A 142 2.27 -14.90 -17.67
CA MET A 142 1.00 -15.59 -17.44
C MET A 142 -0.16 -14.87 -18.17
N ILE A 143 -0.22 -13.54 -18.13
CA ILE A 143 -1.22 -12.75 -18.84
C ILE A 143 -1.17 -13.05 -20.35
N ARG A 144 0.02 -13.08 -20.91
CA ARG A 144 0.22 -13.39 -22.34
C ARG A 144 -0.10 -14.83 -22.68
N ASP A 145 0.44 -15.77 -21.90
CA ASP A 145 0.46 -17.18 -22.29
C ASP A 145 -0.82 -17.93 -21.88
N VAL A 146 -1.55 -17.46 -20.85
CA VAL A 146 -2.73 -18.12 -20.30
C VAL A 146 -4.01 -17.37 -20.64
N TYR A 147 -3.99 -16.04 -20.56
CA TYR A 147 -5.18 -15.20 -20.80
C TYR A 147 -5.25 -14.68 -22.22
N ASP A 148 -4.20 -14.87 -23.03
CA ASP A 148 -4.10 -14.38 -24.43
C ASP A 148 -4.35 -12.86 -24.51
N LEU A 149 -3.75 -12.11 -23.57
CA LEU A 149 -3.86 -10.65 -23.47
C LEU A 149 -2.47 -10.02 -23.58
N ASP A 150 -2.40 -8.79 -24.12
CA ASP A 150 -1.18 -7.98 -23.93
C ASP A 150 -1.18 -7.43 -22.49
N PRO A 151 -0.13 -7.67 -21.70
CA PRO A 151 0.00 -7.10 -20.36
C PRO A 151 -0.18 -5.57 -20.30
N LYS A 152 0.08 -4.86 -21.38
CA LYS A 152 -0.09 -3.40 -21.47
C LYS A 152 -1.56 -2.96 -21.51
N ASP A 153 -2.46 -3.84 -21.93
CA ASP A 153 -3.89 -3.56 -22.02
C ASP A 153 -4.60 -3.77 -20.67
N VAL A 154 -3.90 -4.38 -19.69
CA VAL A 154 -4.45 -4.57 -18.35
C VAL A 154 -4.30 -3.28 -17.56
N ILE A 155 -5.44 -2.73 -17.14
CA ILE A 155 -5.52 -1.45 -16.40
C ILE A 155 -5.67 -1.64 -14.90
N LYS A 156 -6.16 -2.82 -14.47
CA LYS A 156 -6.34 -3.17 -13.06
C LYS A 156 -6.25 -4.68 -12.89
N GLU A 157 -5.79 -5.08 -11.73
CA GLU A 157 -5.79 -6.47 -11.27
C GLU A 157 -6.40 -6.57 -9.88
N GLU A 158 -7.16 -7.61 -9.64
CA GLU A 158 -7.78 -7.89 -8.35
C GLU A 158 -7.62 -9.38 -8.00
N ILE A 159 -7.38 -9.67 -6.73
CA ILE A 159 -7.42 -11.05 -6.22
C ILE A 159 -8.68 -11.21 -5.40
N ALA A 160 -9.71 -11.82 -5.99
CA ALA A 160 -10.97 -12.06 -5.34
C ALA A 160 -11.34 -13.55 -5.35
N LYS A 161 -11.76 -14.08 -4.20
CA LYS A 161 -12.23 -15.48 -4.04
C LYS A 161 -11.25 -16.54 -4.57
N GLY A 162 -9.94 -16.28 -4.41
CA GLY A 162 -8.88 -17.19 -4.88
C GLY A 162 -8.67 -17.18 -6.40
N LYS A 163 -9.21 -16.20 -7.10
CA LYS A 163 -9.01 -15.95 -8.53
C LYS A 163 -8.26 -14.64 -8.72
N LEU A 164 -7.44 -14.57 -9.74
CA LEU A 164 -6.92 -13.33 -10.28
C LEU A 164 -7.87 -12.85 -11.37
N ILE A 165 -8.39 -11.66 -11.19
CA ILE A 165 -9.27 -10.98 -12.15
C ILE A 165 -8.44 -9.87 -12.79
N MET A 166 -8.51 -9.75 -14.10
CA MET A 166 -7.85 -8.70 -14.86
C MET A 166 -8.89 -7.84 -15.53
N GLU A 167 -8.79 -6.55 -15.33
CA GLU A 167 -9.63 -5.57 -15.99
C GLU A 167 -8.84 -4.94 -17.14
N THR A 168 -9.44 -4.94 -18.32
CA THR A 168 -8.95 -4.25 -19.50
C THR A 168 -9.94 -3.17 -19.89
N ALA A 169 -9.58 -2.28 -20.82
CA ALA A 169 -10.50 -1.27 -21.34
C ALA A 169 -11.78 -1.88 -21.95
N ASP A 170 -11.72 -3.14 -22.39
CA ASP A 170 -12.83 -3.88 -23.00
C ASP A 170 -13.62 -4.75 -22.01
N GLY A 171 -13.24 -4.75 -20.74
CA GLY A 171 -13.91 -5.48 -19.67
C GLY A 171 -13.01 -6.44 -18.86
N GLU A 172 -13.62 -7.20 -17.94
CA GLU A 172 -12.92 -8.17 -17.06
C GLU A 172 -12.65 -9.49 -17.77
N LYS A 173 -11.54 -10.13 -17.41
CA LYS A 173 -11.11 -11.47 -17.86
C LYS A 173 -10.81 -12.38 -16.67
#